data_fca185dc5d57d2241c699e1d0b76d483
#
_entry.id   fca185dc5d57d2241c699e1d0b76d483
#
_cell.length_a   1.000
_cell.length_b   1.000
_cell.length_c   1.000
_cell.angle_alpha   90.00
_cell.angle_beta   90.00
_cell.angle_gamma   90.00
#
_symmetry.space_group_name_H-M   'P 1'
#
loop_
_entity.id
_entity.type
_entity.pdbx_description
1 polymer ?
#
loop_
_entity_poly.entity_id
_entity_poly.type
_entity_poly.pdbx_seq_one_letter_code
_entity_poly.pdbx_strand_id
1 'polypeptide(L)'
;MTRLAVLTGTTASALLHALPVLQAIAPAGQEAARPSLPAWHAHACLLCAARRGASGLAIIRVFPHEKICGRHSRWHGGGPQRPLQDLLPEIPHANALHRQLARRHGTAAVTSRYLQAQAQTRQWLANDGPADLKSSWNRRLRLLGEDPYGDPHRPGPDRIELVTYPETVSMTKLALAHVPLHTDTLAETLRPEVSSILSVPRPQPPIRT
;
A
#
# COMPACT_ATOMS: atom_id res chain seq x y z
N MET A 1 6.55 -22.77 18.80
CA MET A 1 7.48 -23.10 17.69
C MET A 1 7.78 -24.57 17.59
N THR A 2 8.18 -25.23 18.68
CA THR A 2 8.52 -26.65 18.68
C THR A 2 7.42 -27.58 18.12
N ARG A 3 6.16 -27.35 18.48
CA ARG A 3 5.03 -28.13 17.95
C ARG A 3 4.86 -28.01 16.43
N LEU A 4 5.05 -26.81 15.87
CA LEU A 4 4.92 -26.58 14.43
C LEU A 4 6.08 -27.27 13.67
N ALA A 5 7.28 -27.20 14.22
CA ALA A 5 8.45 -27.89 13.67
C ALA A 5 8.25 -29.42 13.62
N VAL A 6 7.70 -29.98 14.69
CA VAL A 6 7.38 -31.43 14.75
C VAL A 6 6.30 -31.81 13.73
N LEU A 7 5.22 -31.02 13.62
CA LEU A 7 4.12 -31.30 12.68
C LEU A 7 4.52 -31.17 11.21
N THR A 8 5.48 -30.30 10.88
CA THR A 8 5.93 -30.07 9.50
C THR A 8 7.15 -30.88 9.12
N GLY A 9 7.76 -31.59 10.06
CA GLY A 9 9.05 -32.29 9.86
C GLY A 9 10.21 -31.33 9.53
N THR A 10 10.05 -30.06 9.82
CA THR A 10 10.98 -28.98 9.43
C THR A 10 11.64 -28.41 10.68
N THR A 11 12.91 -28.04 10.62
CA THR A 11 13.59 -27.44 11.78
C THR A 11 12.99 -26.09 12.16
N ALA A 12 12.99 -25.75 13.44
CA ALA A 12 12.50 -24.45 13.92
C ALA A 12 13.23 -23.29 13.23
N SER A 13 14.52 -23.43 12.95
CA SER A 13 15.32 -22.44 12.22
C SER A 13 14.84 -22.25 10.78
N ALA A 14 14.56 -23.33 10.06
CA ALA A 14 14.04 -23.26 8.69
C ALA A 14 12.63 -22.63 8.65
N LEU A 15 11.78 -22.95 9.64
CA LEU A 15 10.46 -22.32 9.79
C LEU A 15 10.58 -20.82 10.08
N LEU A 16 11.50 -20.41 10.94
CA LEU A 16 11.77 -19.01 11.24
C LEU A 16 12.28 -18.26 10.00
N HIS A 17 13.13 -18.91 9.21
CA HIS A 17 13.63 -18.33 7.97
C HIS A 17 12.55 -18.20 6.89
N ALA A 18 11.73 -19.23 6.72
CA ALA A 18 10.65 -19.26 5.73
C ALA A 18 9.45 -18.39 6.11
N LEU A 19 9.22 -18.16 7.40
CA LEU A 19 8.08 -17.42 7.94
C LEU A 19 8.57 -16.28 8.84
N PRO A 20 8.96 -15.13 8.28
CA PRO A 20 9.47 -13.98 9.05
C PRO A 20 8.53 -13.50 10.16
N VAL A 21 7.22 -13.78 10.02
CA VAL A 21 6.20 -13.52 11.04
C VAL A 21 6.48 -14.29 12.33
N LEU A 22 7.02 -15.50 12.23
CA LEU A 22 7.32 -16.33 13.40
C LEU A 22 8.57 -15.84 14.14
N GLN A 23 9.46 -15.13 13.48
CA GLN A 23 10.60 -14.45 14.11
C GLN A 23 10.14 -13.33 15.07
N ALA A 24 9.04 -12.66 14.73
CA ALA A 24 8.47 -11.61 15.58
C ALA A 24 7.71 -12.13 16.80
N ILE A 25 7.33 -13.43 16.79
CA ILE A 25 6.56 -14.11 17.87
C ILE A 25 7.48 -14.96 18.76
N ALA A 26 8.70 -15.25 18.32
CA ALA A 26 9.65 -16.00 19.14
C ALA A 26 9.93 -15.21 20.43
N PRO A 27 9.84 -15.86 21.63
CA PRO A 27 10.11 -15.18 22.87
C PRO A 27 11.53 -14.59 22.82
N ALA A 28 11.63 -13.33 23.17
CA ALA A 28 12.86 -12.55 23.18
C ALA A 28 13.82 -13.11 24.25
N GLY A 29 14.43 -14.23 23.94
CA GLY A 29 15.65 -14.68 24.57
C GLY A 29 16.82 -14.00 23.86
N GLN A 30 17.23 -12.85 24.36
CA GLN A 30 18.57 -12.29 24.22
C GLN A 30 19.02 -11.65 22.88
N GLU A 31 18.18 -11.42 21.90
CA GLU A 31 18.55 -10.47 20.83
C GLU A 31 17.56 -9.32 20.81
N ALA A 32 18.12 -8.11 20.78
CA ALA A 32 17.37 -6.86 20.82
C ALA A 32 16.09 -6.96 20.00
N ALA A 33 14.95 -6.70 20.65
CA ALA A 33 13.64 -6.78 20.06
C ALA A 33 13.63 -6.08 18.68
N ARG A 34 13.71 -6.86 17.61
CA ARG A 34 13.49 -6.33 16.27
C ARG A 34 12.07 -5.77 16.28
N PRO A 35 11.89 -4.49 16.03
CA PRO A 35 10.56 -3.90 16.08
C PRO A 35 9.65 -4.73 15.16
N SER A 36 8.59 -5.29 15.74
CA SER A 36 7.60 -6.03 14.96
C SER A 36 7.03 -5.07 13.92
N LEU A 37 7.34 -5.33 12.65
CA LEU A 37 6.84 -4.49 11.57
C LEU A 37 5.32 -4.50 11.58
N PRO A 38 4.66 -3.35 11.59
CA PRO A 38 3.23 -3.31 11.48
C PRO A 38 2.83 -3.92 10.13
N ALA A 39 2.09 -5.01 10.22
CA ALA A 39 1.47 -5.63 9.07
C ALA A 39 -0.04 -5.51 9.22
N TRP A 40 -0.70 -5.27 8.11
CA TRP A 40 -2.13 -5.10 8.07
C TRP A 40 -2.81 -6.38 7.64
N HIS A 41 -3.99 -6.63 8.21
CA HIS A 41 -4.90 -7.60 7.67
C HIS A 41 -5.69 -6.95 6.53
N ALA A 42 -5.67 -7.56 5.37
CA ALA A 42 -6.37 -7.06 4.19
C ALA A 42 -7.08 -8.21 3.47
N HIS A 43 -8.10 -7.86 2.69
CA HIS A 43 -8.75 -8.83 1.83
C HIS A 43 -7.81 -9.25 0.70
N ALA A 44 -7.61 -10.54 0.54
CA ALA A 44 -6.86 -11.08 -0.58
C ALA A 44 -7.56 -10.73 -1.91
N CYS A 45 -6.78 -10.65 -2.97
CA CYS A 45 -7.34 -10.57 -4.31
C CYS A 45 -8.27 -11.77 -4.56
N LEU A 46 -9.54 -11.53 -4.83
CA LEU A 46 -10.56 -12.58 -5.02
C LEU A 46 -10.19 -13.57 -6.12
N LEU A 47 -9.55 -13.10 -7.21
CA LEU A 47 -9.08 -13.99 -8.28
C LEU A 47 -7.95 -14.92 -7.81
N CYS A 48 -7.05 -14.42 -6.95
CA CYS A 48 -6.01 -15.25 -6.35
C CYS A 48 -6.58 -16.24 -5.33
N ALA A 49 -7.56 -15.81 -4.54
CA ALA A 49 -8.25 -16.63 -3.56
C ALA A 49 -9.04 -17.77 -4.24
N ALA A 50 -9.85 -17.45 -5.23
CA ALA A 50 -10.61 -18.42 -6.02
C ALA A 50 -9.69 -19.45 -6.69
N ARG A 51 -8.57 -19.03 -7.28
CA ARG A 51 -7.59 -19.96 -7.87
C ARG A 51 -6.99 -20.94 -6.85
N ARG A 52 -6.98 -20.58 -5.57
CA ARG A 52 -6.52 -21.45 -4.47
C ARG A 52 -7.66 -22.23 -3.81
N GLY A 53 -8.85 -22.24 -4.41
CA GLY A 53 -10.01 -22.94 -3.92
C GLY A 53 -10.76 -22.24 -2.78
N ALA A 54 -10.44 -20.98 -2.47
CA ALA A 54 -11.20 -20.23 -1.48
C ALA A 54 -12.50 -19.69 -2.11
N SER A 55 -13.65 -20.08 -1.55
CA SER A 55 -14.98 -19.67 -2.02
C SER A 55 -15.49 -18.36 -1.40
N GLY A 56 -14.72 -17.70 -0.57
CA GLY A 56 -15.11 -16.49 0.15
C GLY A 56 -13.99 -15.48 0.30
N LEU A 57 -14.25 -14.48 1.15
CA LEU A 57 -13.26 -13.46 1.49
C LEU A 57 -12.12 -14.09 2.30
N ALA A 58 -10.94 -14.15 1.71
CA ALA A 58 -9.73 -14.57 2.39
C ALA A 58 -9.00 -13.34 2.96
N ILE A 59 -8.60 -13.41 4.23
CA ILE A 59 -7.81 -12.36 4.87
C ILE A 59 -6.34 -12.74 4.76
N ILE A 60 -5.53 -11.81 4.33
CA ILE A 60 -4.07 -11.96 4.24
C ILE A 60 -3.38 -10.88 5.07
N ARG A 61 -2.17 -11.17 5.47
CA ARG A 61 -1.29 -10.18 6.09
C ARG A 61 -0.44 -9.54 4.99
N VAL A 62 -0.45 -8.22 4.93
CA VAL A 62 0.29 -7.45 3.92
C VAL A 62 1.10 -6.33 4.57
N PHE A 63 2.21 -5.98 3.94
CA PHE A 63 2.94 -4.76 4.26
C PHE A 63 2.42 -3.58 3.41
N PRO A 64 2.70 -2.31 3.79
CA PRO A 64 2.25 -1.15 3.02
C PRO A 64 2.63 -1.18 1.54
N HIS A 65 3.81 -1.71 1.21
CA HIS A 65 4.29 -1.84 -0.16
C HIS A 65 3.71 -3.04 -0.93
N GLU A 66 2.86 -3.83 -0.30
CA GLU A 66 2.18 -5.00 -0.86
C GLU A 66 0.67 -4.80 -1.02
N LYS A 67 0.21 -3.55 -1.02
CA LYS A 67 -1.22 -3.19 -1.11
C LYS A 67 -1.88 -3.58 -2.44
N ILE A 68 -1.11 -3.92 -3.45
CA ILE A 68 -1.63 -4.30 -4.77
C ILE A 68 -1.23 -5.73 -5.08
N CYS A 69 -2.20 -6.52 -5.52
CA CYS A 69 -1.96 -7.84 -6.08
C CYS A 69 -1.07 -7.73 -7.33
N GLY A 70 0.14 -8.23 -7.27
CA GLY A 70 1.10 -8.16 -8.37
C GLY A 70 0.67 -8.90 -9.65
N ARG A 71 -0.33 -9.80 -9.55
CA ARG A 71 -0.83 -10.59 -10.68
C ARG A 71 -2.04 -9.96 -11.36
N HIS A 72 -2.94 -9.33 -10.58
CA HIS A 72 -4.23 -8.86 -11.08
C HIS A 72 -4.41 -7.34 -10.93
N SER A 73 -3.38 -6.63 -10.48
CA SER A 73 -3.38 -5.17 -10.25
C SER A 73 -4.60 -4.68 -9.46
N ARG A 74 -5.02 -5.49 -8.45
CA ARG A 74 -6.17 -5.18 -7.59
C ARG A 74 -5.71 -4.77 -6.21
N TRP A 75 -6.39 -3.80 -5.63
CA TRP A 75 -6.12 -3.35 -4.26
C TRP A 75 -6.47 -4.43 -3.23
N HIS A 76 -5.60 -4.62 -2.24
CA HIS A 76 -5.79 -5.56 -1.13
C HIS A 76 -6.57 -4.92 0.05
N GLY A 77 -7.27 -3.84 -0.16
CA GLY A 77 -8.11 -3.19 0.85
C GLY A 77 -9.58 -3.58 0.73
N GLY A 78 -10.41 -3.04 1.60
CA GLY A 78 -11.85 -3.30 1.69
C GLY A 78 -12.70 -2.64 0.59
N GLY A 79 -12.11 -2.20 -0.51
CA GLY A 79 -12.82 -1.59 -1.63
C GLY A 79 -13.19 -2.57 -2.73
N PRO A 80 -13.90 -2.09 -3.76
CA PRO A 80 -14.23 -2.90 -4.92
C PRO A 80 -12.96 -3.43 -5.57
N GLN A 81 -12.91 -4.74 -5.75
CA GLN A 81 -11.76 -5.46 -6.33
C GLN A 81 -11.69 -5.27 -7.85
N ARG A 82 -11.66 -4.00 -8.30
CA ARG A 82 -11.54 -3.64 -9.72
C ARG A 82 -10.09 -3.61 -10.17
N PRO A 83 -9.80 -3.89 -11.44
CA PRO A 83 -8.47 -3.66 -12.00
C PRO A 83 -8.11 -2.17 -11.90
N LEU A 84 -7.04 -1.85 -11.18
CA LEU A 84 -6.62 -0.45 -11.01
C LEU A 84 -5.87 0.07 -12.23
N GLN A 85 -5.28 -0.84 -13.01
CA GLN A 85 -4.45 -0.48 -14.16
C GLN A 85 -5.20 0.37 -15.20
N ASP A 86 -6.48 0.07 -15.43
CA ASP A 86 -7.32 0.79 -16.40
C ASP A 86 -8.01 2.00 -15.78
N LEU A 87 -8.28 1.95 -14.47
CA LEU A 87 -9.05 2.96 -13.78
C LEU A 87 -8.18 4.08 -13.19
N LEU A 88 -7.11 3.70 -12.54
CA LEU A 88 -6.17 4.58 -11.81
C LEU A 88 -4.73 4.11 -12.04
N PRO A 89 -4.16 4.29 -13.25
CA PRO A 89 -2.83 3.76 -13.61
C PRO A 89 -1.70 4.27 -12.72
N GLU A 90 -1.85 5.44 -12.12
CA GLU A 90 -0.91 6.01 -11.16
C GLU A 90 -0.74 5.16 -9.90
N ILE A 91 -1.76 4.37 -9.50
CA ILE A 91 -1.68 3.55 -8.29
C ILE A 91 -0.73 2.34 -8.45
N PRO A 92 -0.84 1.49 -9.49
CA PRO A 92 0.16 0.46 -9.77
C PRO A 92 1.56 1.01 -9.94
N HIS A 93 1.72 2.18 -10.56
CA HIS A 93 3.03 2.83 -10.72
C HIS A 93 3.63 3.21 -9.36
N ALA A 94 2.86 3.88 -8.50
CA ALA A 94 3.26 4.20 -7.14
C ALA A 94 3.63 2.94 -6.33
N ASN A 95 2.87 1.84 -6.50
CA ASN A 95 3.19 0.59 -5.82
C ASN A 95 4.51 -0.03 -6.31
N ALA A 96 4.82 0.07 -7.59
CA ALA A 96 6.12 -0.37 -8.11
C ALA A 96 7.28 0.42 -7.48
N LEU A 97 7.13 1.75 -7.37
CA LEU A 97 8.07 2.62 -6.66
C LEU A 97 8.18 2.23 -5.18
N HIS A 98 7.06 2.04 -4.48
CA HIS A 98 7.04 1.67 -3.07
C HIS A 98 7.79 0.35 -2.82
N ARG A 99 7.56 -0.66 -3.66
CA ARG A 99 8.30 -1.94 -3.60
C ARG A 99 9.80 -1.75 -3.87
N GLN A 100 10.16 -0.86 -4.79
CA GLN A 100 11.54 -0.52 -5.06
C GLN A 100 12.21 0.13 -3.84
N LEU A 101 11.54 1.08 -3.19
CA LEU A 101 12.00 1.69 -1.95
C LEU A 101 12.19 0.64 -0.84
N ALA A 102 11.23 -0.27 -0.67
CA ALA A 102 11.33 -1.34 0.32
C ALA A 102 12.54 -2.26 0.07
N ARG A 103 12.83 -2.58 -1.19
CA ARG A 103 14.03 -3.36 -1.54
C ARG A 103 15.34 -2.60 -1.28
N ARG A 104 15.35 -1.29 -1.55
CA ARG A 104 16.57 -0.45 -1.42
C ARG A 104 16.89 -0.07 0.02
N HIS A 105 15.88 0.29 0.80
CA HIS A 105 16.03 0.87 2.14
C HIS A 105 15.59 -0.06 3.28
N GLY A 106 15.06 -1.22 2.94
CA GLY A 106 14.52 -2.18 3.89
C GLY A 106 13.07 -1.88 4.29
N THR A 107 12.30 -2.94 4.50
CA THR A 107 10.86 -2.85 4.81
C THR A 107 10.57 -2.02 6.05
N ALA A 108 11.38 -2.13 7.11
CA ALA A 108 11.17 -1.42 8.37
C ALA A 108 11.25 0.11 8.20
N ALA A 109 12.34 0.58 7.58
CA ALA A 109 12.56 2.01 7.35
C ALA A 109 11.47 2.61 6.46
N VAL A 110 11.14 1.92 5.35
CA VAL A 110 10.10 2.38 4.43
C VAL A 110 8.73 2.39 5.10
N THR A 111 8.37 1.35 5.87
CA THR A 111 7.11 1.30 6.60
C THR A 111 6.97 2.47 7.58
N SER A 112 8.02 2.76 8.36
CA SER A 112 8.00 3.88 9.30
C SER A 112 7.76 5.21 8.59
N ARG A 113 8.48 5.49 7.50
CA ARG A 113 8.31 6.72 6.72
C ARG A 113 6.97 6.79 6.00
N TYR A 114 6.49 5.65 5.50
CA TYR A 114 5.17 5.57 4.88
C TYR A 114 4.05 5.94 5.85
N LEU A 115 4.10 5.46 7.09
CA LEU A 115 3.09 5.80 8.11
C LEU A 115 3.10 7.29 8.45
N GLN A 116 4.28 7.90 8.54
CA GLN A 116 4.39 9.35 8.73
C GLN A 116 3.78 10.12 7.57
N ALA A 117 4.13 9.75 6.34
CA ALA A 117 3.58 10.33 5.13
C ALA A 117 2.05 10.13 5.03
N GLN A 118 1.55 8.96 5.40
CA GLN A 118 0.12 8.66 5.40
C GLN A 118 -0.65 9.52 6.41
N ALA A 119 -0.09 9.73 7.60
CA ALA A 119 -0.70 10.63 8.58
C ALA A 119 -0.80 12.05 8.02
N GLN A 120 0.23 12.55 7.36
CA GLN A 120 0.25 13.86 6.73
C GLN A 120 -0.75 14.00 5.59
N THR A 121 -0.81 13.02 4.67
CA THR A 121 -1.79 13.07 3.56
C THR A 121 -3.23 13.00 4.06
N ARG A 122 -3.50 12.23 5.11
CA ARG A 122 -4.82 12.21 5.77
C ARG A 122 -5.17 13.56 6.41
N GLN A 123 -4.21 14.20 7.06
CA GLN A 123 -4.39 15.52 7.62
C GLN A 123 -4.70 16.55 6.53
N TRP A 124 -3.99 16.53 5.41
CA TRP A 124 -4.26 17.42 4.27
C TRP A 124 -5.62 17.18 3.63
N LEU A 125 -6.07 15.93 3.56
CA LEU A 125 -7.41 15.62 3.04
C LEU A 125 -8.52 16.15 3.96
N ALA A 126 -8.32 16.04 5.28
CA ALA A 126 -9.30 16.47 6.28
C ALA A 126 -9.34 18.01 6.46
N ASN A 127 -8.19 18.67 6.31
CA ASN A 127 -8.02 20.10 6.55
C ASN A 127 -7.69 20.84 5.23
N ASP A 128 -7.12 22.04 5.35
CA ASP A 128 -6.74 22.87 4.19
C ASP A 128 -5.39 22.45 3.57
N GLY A 129 -5.35 21.25 3.03
CA GLY A 129 -4.23 20.79 2.21
C GLY A 129 -4.20 21.47 0.83
N PRO A 130 -3.09 21.29 0.07
CA PRO A 130 -2.92 21.86 -1.26
C PRO A 130 -4.10 21.56 -2.18
N ALA A 131 -4.63 22.60 -2.84
CA ALA A 131 -5.87 22.50 -3.64
C ALA A 131 -5.74 21.56 -4.85
N ASP A 132 -4.56 21.50 -5.46
CA ASP A 132 -4.24 20.61 -6.57
C ASP A 132 -4.25 19.13 -6.15
N LEU A 133 -3.74 18.81 -4.96
CA LEU A 133 -3.82 17.46 -4.39
C LEU A 133 -5.26 17.08 -4.10
N LYS A 134 -6.03 17.94 -3.46
CA LYS A 134 -7.46 17.71 -3.19
C LYS A 134 -8.23 17.47 -4.49
N SER A 135 -7.95 18.25 -5.53
CA SER A 135 -8.58 18.08 -6.86
C SER A 135 -8.24 16.71 -7.46
N SER A 136 -7.01 16.25 -7.34
CA SER A 136 -6.57 14.92 -7.79
C SER A 136 -7.25 13.81 -7.01
N TRP A 137 -7.33 13.93 -5.68
CA TRP A 137 -7.99 12.93 -4.83
C TRP A 137 -9.49 12.85 -5.10
N ASN A 138 -10.17 13.99 -5.25
CA ASN A 138 -11.59 14.05 -5.61
C ASN A 138 -11.85 13.46 -7.00
N ARG A 139 -10.95 13.67 -7.96
CA ARG A 139 -11.03 13.02 -9.28
C ARG A 139 -10.95 11.50 -9.15
N ARG A 140 -9.99 10.97 -8.37
CA ARG A 140 -9.85 9.53 -8.14
C ARG A 140 -11.06 8.95 -7.40
N LEU A 141 -11.59 9.64 -6.38
CA LEU A 141 -12.81 9.22 -5.69
C LEU A 141 -13.98 9.09 -6.66
N ARG A 142 -14.18 10.06 -7.56
CA ARG A 142 -15.22 10.00 -8.58
C ARG A 142 -15.05 8.82 -9.54
N LEU A 143 -13.82 8.52 -9.95
CA LEU A 143 -13.53 7.37 -10.83
C LEU A 143 -13.78 6.02 -10.13
N LEU A 144 -13.59 5.96 -8.81
CA LEU A 144 -13.93 4.76 -8.04
C LEU A 144 -15.44 4.53 -7.93
N GLY A 145 -16.25 5.55 -8.20
CA GLY A 145 -17.70 5.50 -8.07
C GLY A 145 -18.17 5.48 -6.61
N GLU A 146 -19.43 5.21 -6.39
CA GLU A 146 -20.03 5.10 -5.07
C GLU A 146 -19.48 3.89 -4.31
N ASP A 147 -19.41 4.02 -2.99
CA ASP A 147 -19.08 2.91 -2.10
C ASP A 147 -20.39 2.17 -1.74
N PRO A 148 -20.62 0.94 -2.24
CA PRO A 148 -21.87 0.22 -1.99
C PRO A 148 -22.09 -0.12 -0.50
N TYR A 149 -21.05 -0.01 0.32
CA TYR A 149 -21.10 -0.34 1.75
C TYR A 149 -20.71 0.84 2.66
N GLY A 150 -20.41 2.01 2.07
CA GLY A 150 -19.94 3.19 2.77
C GLY A 150 -20.98 4.30 2.84
N ASP A 151 -20.68 5.31 3.66
CA ASP A 151 -21.44 6.57 3.67
C ASP A 151 -21.22 7.30 2.34
N PRO A 152 -22.30 7.63 1.58
CA PRO A 152 -22.18 8.35 0.32
C PRO A 152 -21.49 9.71 0.44
N HIS A 153 -21.49 10.30 1.63
CA HIS A 153 -20.87 11.60 1.91
C HIS A 153 -19.47 11.50 2.52
N ARG A 154 -19.05 10.30 2.93
CA ARG A 154 -17.77 10.11 3.62
C ARG A 154 -17.05 8.86 3.13
N PRO A 155 -16.02 9.01 2.29
CA PRO A 155 -15.26 7.87 1.80
C PRO A 155 -14.63 7.10 2.97
N GLY A 156 -14.77 5.78 2.95
CA GLY A 156 -14.18 4.90 3.95
C GLY A 156 -12.65 4.98 3.99
N PRO A 157 -12.02 4.58 5.12
CA PRO A 157 -10.57 4.70 5.33
C PRO A 157 -9.74 4.02 4.23
N ASP A 158 -10.20 2.88 3.69
CA ASP A 158 -9.51 2.16 2.62
C ASP A 158 -9.54 2.91 1.28
N ARG A 159 -10.64 3.60 0.99
CA ARG A 159 -10.77 4.44 -0.20
C ARG A 159 -9.90 5.69 -0.09
N ILE A 160 -9.86 6.30 1.09
CA ILE A 160 -8.96 7.42 1.38
C ILE A 160 -7.50 6.99 1.16
N GLU A 161 -7.12 5.85 1.72
CA GLU A 161 -5.76 5.32 1.54
C GLU A 161 -5.45 5.09 0.05
N LEU A 162 -6.37 4.48 -0.68
CA LEU A 162 -6.19 4.20 -2.11
C LEU A 162 -5.97 5.49 -2.90
N VAL A 163 -6.81 6.52 -2.73
CA VAL A 163 -6.74 7.74 -3.54
C VAL A 163 -5.55 8.63 -3.19
N THR A 164 -5.05 8.57 -1.96
CA THR A 164 -3.87 9.33 -1.49
C THR A 164 -2.56 8.55 -1.64
N TYR A 165 -2.61 7.30 -2.07
CA TYR A 165 -1.46 6.40 -2.10
C TYR A 165 -0.28 6.91 -2.93
N PRO A 166 -0.45 7.47 -4.15
CA PRO A 166 0.67 7.96 -4.94
C PRO A 166 1.46 9.07 -4.24
N GLU A 167 0.76 10.02 -3.65
CA GLU A 167 1.37 11.14 -2.92
C GLU A 167 2.06 10.64 -1.65
N THR A 168 1.42 9.71 -0.93
CA THR A 168 2.01 9.08 0.26
C THR A 168 3.33 8.39 -0.07
N VAL A 169 3.40 7.66 -1.19
CA VAL A 169 4.63 7.00 -1.64
C VAL A 169 5.70 8.01 -2.07
N SER A 170 5.32 9.08 -2.76
CA SER A 170 6.24 10.16 -3.16
C SER A 170 6.82 10.86 -1.94
N MET A 171 6.00 11.17 -0.93
CA MET A 171 6.46 11.71 0.35
C MET A 171 7.39 10.74 1.08
N THR A 172 7.09 9.44 1.05
CA THR A 172 7.95 8.41 1.63
C THR A 172 9.34 8.42 0.97
N LYS A 173 9.39 8.54 -0.35
CA LYS A 173 10.64 8.66 -1.11
C LYS A 173 11.46 9.88 -0.65
N LEU A 174 10.81 11.05 -0.55
CA LEU A 174 11.46 12.29 -0.08
C LEU A 174 11.97 12.16 1.35
N ALA A 175 11.18 11.58 2.25
CA ALA A 175 11.57 11.36 3.64
C ALA A 175 12.76 10.39 3.78
N LEU A 176 12.88 9.40 2.90
CA LEU A 176 14.02 8.49 2.86
C LEU A 176 15.28 9.15 2.28
N ALA A 177 15.12 10.17 1.45
CA ALA A 177 16.25 10.99 0.97
C ALA A 177 16.73 12.04 2.00
N HIS A 178 16.26 11.96 3.26
CA HIS A 178 16.60 12.88 4.36
C HIS A 178 16.14 14.33 4.12
N VAL A 179 15.15 14.54 3.27
CA VAL A 179 14.49 15.84 3.14
C VAL A 179 13.55 16.01 4.34
N PRO A 180 13.72 17.07 5.17
CA PRO A 180 12.81 17.32 6.29
C PRO A 180 11.39 17.51 5.76
N LEU A 181 10.43 16.82 6.36
CA LEU A 181 9.02 16.91 5.99
C LEU A 181 8.38 18.18 6.61
N HIS A 182 8.89 19.37 6.25
CA HIS A 182 8.20 20.64 6.58
C HIS A 182 7.06 20.86 5.59
N THR A 183 5.89 21.23 6.10
CA THR A 183 4.62 21.34 5.36
C THR A 183 4.71 22.23 4.11
N ASP A 184 5.41 23.36 4.20
CA ASP A 184 5.50 24.34 3.11
C ASP A 184 6.43 23.90 1.97
N THR A 185 7.55 23.27 2.32
CA THR A 185 8.54 22.77 1.34
C THR A 185 8.03 21.53 0.60
N LEU A 186 7.19 20.73 1.25
CA LEU A 186 6.65 19.50 0.65
C LEU A 186 5.64 19.75 -0.46
N ALA A 187 4.78 20.76 -0.31
CA ALA A 187 3.79 21.08 -1.34
C ALA A 187 4.47 21.50 -2.65
N GLU A 188 5.56 22.26 -2.57
CA GLU A 188 6.35 22.66 -3.74
C GLU A 188 7.16 21.50 -4.34
N THR A 189 7.78 20.68 -3.49
CA THR A 189 8.62 19.56 -3.94
C THR A 189 7.80 18.39 -4.51
N LEU A 190 6.58 18.18 -4.02
CA LEU A 190 5.67 17.14 -4.53
C LEU A 190 5.05 17.52 -5.88
N ARG A 191 4.89 18.80 -6.18
CA ARG A 191 4.23 19.27 -7.40
C ARG A 191 4.82 18.70 -8.70
N PRO A 192 6.15 18.72 -8.95
CA PRO A 192 6.72 18.12 -10.15
C PRO A 192 6.68 16.58 -10.13
N GLU A 193 6.86 15.94 -8.97
CA GLU A 193 6.80 14.47 -8.86
C GLU A 193 5.39 13.94 -9.09
N VAL A 194 4.37 14.58 -8.51
CA VAL A 194 2.96 14.24 -8.73
C VAL A 194 2.57 14.50 -10.19
N SER A 195 3.03 15.59 -10.79
CA SER A 195 2.80 15.88 -12.22
C SER A 195 3.43 14.82 -13.12
N SER A 196 4.62 14.35 -12.81
CA SER A 196 5.28 13.25 -13.53
C SER A 196 4.49 11.92 -13.44
N ILE A 197 3.96 11.60 -12.26
CA ILE A 197 3.15 10.39 -12.04
C ILE A 197 1.79 10.52 -12.75
N LEU A 198 1.20 11.71 -12.76
CA LEU A 198 -0.09 11.97 -13.40
C LEU A 198 0.00 12.05 -14.93
N SER A 199 1.20 12.26 -15.47
CA SER A 199 1.48 12.35 -16.92
C SER A 199 1.72 10.99 -17.59
N VAL A 200 1.44 9.88 -16.92
CA VAL A 200 1.51 8.55 -17.54
C VAL A 200 0.56 8.50 -18.74
N PRO A 201 1.06 8.27 -19.97
CA PRO A 201 0.22 8.20 -21.17
C PRO A 201 -0.86 7.13 -20.98
N ARG A 202 -2.10 7.46 -21.31
CA ARG A 202 -3.15 6.43 -21.37
C ARG A 202 -2.74 5.36 -22.38
N PRO A 203 -2.78 4.08 -22.01
CA PRO A 203 -2.60 3.02 -22.99
C PRO A 203 -3.64 3.23 -24.10
N GLN A 204 -3.19 3.32 -25.34
CA GLN A 204 -4.09 3.40 -26.48
C GLN A 204 -4.90 2.11 -26.54
N PRO A 205 -6.22 2.18 -26.75
CA PRO A 205 -7.03 0.99 -26.91
C PRO A 205 -6.51 0.20 -28.13
N PRO A 206 -6.48 -1.15 -28.08
CA PRO A 206 -6.06 -1.96 -29.20
C PRO A 206 -6.94 -1.63 -30.41
N ILE A 207 -6.31 -1.33 -31.52
CA ILE A 207 -6.97 -1.15 -32.81
C ILE A 207 -7.62 -2.50 -33.14
N ARG A 208 -8.94 -2.55 -33.11
CA ARG A 208 -9.69 -3.71 -33.58
C ARG A 208 -9.58 -3.73 -35.10
N THR A 209 -8.76 -4.63 -35.60
CA THR A 209 -8.79 -5.08 -36.99
C THR A 209 -9.81 -6.20 -37.18
#